data_ef807054321bdff9604ac23df747be9d
#
_entry.id   ef807054321bdff9604ac23df747be9d
#
_cell.length_a   1.000
_cell.length_b   1.000
_cell.length_c   1.000
_cell.angle_alpha   90.00
_cell.angle_beta   90.00
_cell.angle_gamma   90.00
#
_symmetry.space_group_name_H-M   'P 1'
#
loop_
_entity.id
_entity.type
_entity.pdbx_description
1 polymer ?
#
loop_
_entity_poly.entity_id
_entity_poly.type
_entity_poly.pdbx_seq_one_letter_code
_entity_poly.pdbx_strand_id
1 'polypeptide(L)'
;MRFRPRLCVVFWICSGVLFAQDAAAPTDAAGWMSRGVEAFKQYKSADSSPQNLAEAEKAEDAFEEVLKIEPANKIAPQYLATLAFQRAAATKDAEEKNRRLDEARSWYQKLTSIDPRGKESWCSLGVIDWLEWNPKYTDALKRAGMKPDESRPIPDEKIRVDPRNSGRPLADDGIANLQKALDIDPAYAQALGYMNLFVRSRAYTDDTSEEFQKDIMEANDWAAKASKARPFPSRIRVGGNVEAANLIKKVAPKYPKEAKKAGIQGTVRFQVIIGKDGHVQSVQLVSGDPALVEAAQDAVQQWVYKPTTFNAQPVEVVTVIDVNFTLRP
;
A
#
# COMPACT_ATOMS: atom_id res chain seq x y z
N MET A 1 -56.88 -18.39 58.50
CA MET A 1 -56.65 -17.44 57.45
C MET A 1 -55.72 -18.09 56.42
N ARG A 2 -56.25 -18.45 55.23
CA ARG A 2 -55.52 -19.22 54.21
C ARG A 2 -55.03 -18.26 53.13
N PHE A 3 -53.73 -18.08 52.99
CA PHE A 3 -53.11 -17.38 51.86
C PHE A 3 -52.93 -18.33 50.65
N ARG A 4 -53.51 -17.95 49.51
CA ARG A 4 -53.30 -18.59 48.25
C ARG A 4 -52.22 -17.79 47.47
N PRO A 5 -51.13 -18.38 46.94
CA PRO A 5 -50.25 -17.69 46.06
C PRO A 5 -50.78 -17.75 44.62
N ARG A 6 -50.77 -16.58 43.95
CA ARG A 6 -51.04 -16.44 42.51
C ARG A 6 -49.78 -16.84 41.71
N LEU A 7 -49.97 -17.80 40.84
CA LEU A 7 -48.97 -18.22 39.86
C LEU A 7 -48.83 -17.12 38.80
N CYS A 8 -47.68 -16.43 38.73
CA CYS A 8 -47.30 -15.63 37.58
C CYS A 8 -46.60 -16.52 36.58
N VAL A 9 -47.25 -16.76 35.44
CA VAL A 9 -46.63 -17.40 34.26
C VAL A 9 -45.76 -16.34 33.58
N VAL A 10 -44.45 -16.49 33.70
CA VAL A 10 -43.49 -15.70 32.93
C VAL A 10 -43.28 -16.39 31.58
N PHE A 11 -43.78 -15.75 30.53
CA PHE A 11 -43.46 -16.13 29.15
C PHE A 11 -41.97 -15.84 28.88
N TRP A 12 -41.17 -16.87 28.76
CA TRP A 12 -39.83 -16.79 28.23
C TRP A 12 -39.92 -16.66 26.72
N ILE A 13 -39.71 -15.45 26.20
CA ILE A 13 -39.45 -15.24 24.79
C ILE A 13 -37.99 -15.68 24.56
N CYS A 14 -37.82 -16.88 24.02
CA CYS A 14 -36.55 -17.30 23.45
C CYS A 14 -36.29 -16.43 22.20
N SER A 15 -35.61 -15.31 22.39
CA SER A 15 -34.92 -14.66 21.28
C SER A 15 -33.78 -15.58 20.83
N GLY A 16 -33.99 -16.29 19.74
CA GLY A 16 -32.96 -17.09 19.10
C GLY A 16 -31.86 -16.16 18.61
N VAL A 17 -30.81 -16.02 19.42
CA VAL A 17 -29.53 -15.55 18.95
C VAL A 17 -29.00 -16.68 18.06
N LEU A 18 -29.07 -16.49 16.74
CA LEU A 18 -28.30 -17.31 15.81
C LEU A 18 -26.81 -17.08 16.17
N PHE A 19 -26.28 -17.98 16.98
CA PHE A 19 -24.84 -18.17 17.02
C PHE A 19 -24.46 -18.65 15.62
N ALA A 20 -23.74 -17.80 14.86
CA ALA A 20 -22.99 -18.30 13.72
C ALA A 20 -22.16 -19.48 14.25
N GLN A 21 -22.41 -20.69 13.74
CA GLN A 21 -21.59 -21.83 14.04
C GLN A 21 -20.18 -21.48 13.58
N ASP A 22 -19.29 -21.22 14.52
CA ASP A 22 -17.87 -21.14 14.24
C ASP A 22 -17.50 -22.47 13.60
N ALA A 23 -17.06 -22.40 12.33
CA ALA A 23 -16.54 -23.58 11.65
C ALA A 23 -15.43 -24.17 12.53
N ALA A 24 -15.43 -25.50 12.67
CA ALA A 24 -14.44 -26.19 13.46
C ALA A 24 -13.02 -25.69 13.10
N ALA A 25 -12.16 -25.54 14.12
CA ALA A 25 -10.80 -25.07 13.90
C ALA A 25 -10.09 -26.00 12.89
N PRO A 26 -9.33 -25.45 11.90
CA PRO A 26 -8.57 -26.23 10.96
C PRO A 26 -7.58 -27.16 11.70
N THR A 27 -7.30 -28.33 11.13
CA THR A 27 -6.38 -29.32 11.70
C THR A 27 -5.05 -29.37 10.96
N ASP A 28 -4.93 -28.68 9.83
CA ASP A 28 -3.72 -28.64 8.99
C ASP A 28 -3.29 -27.22 8.63
N ALA A 29 -2.06 -27.07 8.17
CA ALA A 29 -1.48 -25.79 7.81
C ALA A 29 -2.24 -25.10 6.65
N ALA A 30 -2.78 -25.84 5.70
CA ALA A 30 -3.50 -25.27 4.56
C ALA A 30 -4.84 -24.63 4.98
N GLY A 31 -5.57 -25.29 5.90
CA GLY A 31 -6.79 -24.75 6.47
C GLY A 31 -6.54 -23.49 7.31
N TRP A 32 -5.50 -23.50 8.14
CA TRP A 32 -5.10 -22.33 8.91
C TRP A 32 -4.62 -21.19 8.00
N MET A 33 -3.86 -21.46 6.95
CA MET A 33 -3.45 -20.48 5.94
C MET A 33 -4.67 -19.84 5.28
N SER A 34 -5.64 -20.63 4.86
CA SER A 34 -6.88 -20.12 4.24
C SER A 34 -7.66 -19.20 5.19
N ARG A 35 -7.79 -19.60 6.46
CA ARG A 35 -8.46 -18.81 7.51
C ARG A 35 -7.74 -17.48 7.76
N GLY A 36 -6.41 -17.51 7.85
CA GLY A 36 -5.59 -16.31 8.03
C GLY A 36 -5.69 -15.34 6.85
N VAL A 37 -5.65 -15.85 5.61
CA VAL A 37 -5.81 -15.04 4.40
C VAL A 37 -7.19 -14.40 4.32
N GLU A 38 -8.25 -15.12 4.71
CA GLU A 38 -9.60 -14.57 4.72
C GLU A 38 -9.74 -13.44 5.74
N ALA A 39 -9.28 -13.63 6.97
CA ALA A 39 -9.27 -12.61 8.00
C ALA A 39 -8.41 -11.38 7.59
N PHE A 40 -7.24 -11.63 7.00
CA PHE A 40 -6.37 -10.56 6.48
C PHE A 40 -7.06 -9.72 5.39
N LYS A 41 -7.85 -10.32 4.51
CA LYS A 41 -8.64 -9.59 3.49
C LYS A 41 -9.74 -8.72 4.10
N GLN A 42 -10.31 -9.13 5.23
CA GLN A 42 -11.33 -8.35 5.94
C GLN A 42 -10.72 -7.17 6.71
N TYR A 43 -9.47 -7.30 7.17
CA TYR A 43 -8.78 -6.23 7.87
C TYR A 43 -8.51 -5.02 6.97
N LYS A 44 -8.80 -3.82 7.49
CA LYS A 44 -8.57 -2.52 6.83
C LYS A 44 -7.70 -1.64 7.71
N SER A 45 -6.48 -1.36 7.29
CA SER A 45 -5.49 -0.62 8.08
C SER A 45 -5.94 0.79 8.53
N ALA A 46 -6.87 1.41 7.82
CA ALA A 46 -7.41 2.74 8.17
C ALA A 46 -8.58 2.70 9.18
N ASP A 47 -9.08 1.51 9.55
CA ASP A 47 -10.22 1.32 10.42
C ASP A 47 -9.76 0.78 11.78
N SER A 48 -9.94 1.57 12.85
CA SER A 48 -9.60 1.20 14.23
C SER A 48 -10.79 0.65 15.03
N SER A 49 -11.88 0.25 14.34
CA SER A 49 -13.03 -0.36 15.02
C SER A 49 -12.65 -1.69 15.70
N PRO A 50 -13.29 -2.04 16.84
CA PRO A 50 -13.02 -3.30 17.53
C PRO A 50 -13.22 -4.53 16.62
N GLN A 51 -14.19 -4.49 15.71
CA GLN A 51 -14.46 -5.57 14.76
C GLN A 51 -13.31 -5.75 13.78
N ASN A 52 -12.78 -4.64 13.27
CA ASN A 52 -11.65 -4.68 12.34
C ASN A 52 -10.35 -5.14 13.02
N LEU A 53 -10.13 -4.72 14.27
CA LEU A 53 -8.98 -5.20 15.06
C LEU A 53 -9.09 -6.70 15.36
N ALA A 54 -10.30 -7.21 15.62
CA ALA A 54 -10.52 -8.65 15.79
C ALA A 54 -10.20 -9.46 14.51
N GLU A 55 -10.41 -8.90 13.31
CA GLU A 55 -9.98 -9.57 12.08
C GLU A 55 -8.44 -9.62 11.96
N ALA A 56 -7.74 -8.57 12.40
CA ALA A 56 -6.28 -8.60 12.48
C ALA A 56 -5.78 -9.70 13.43
N GLU A 57 -6.36 -9.81 14.63
CA GLU A 57 -6.00 -10.83 15.62
C GLU A 57 -6.29 -12.25 15.10
N LYS A 58 -7.45 -12.48 14.49
CA LYS A 58 -7.76 -13.76 13.84
C LYS A 58 -6.74 -14.13 12.76
N ALA A 59 -6.26 -13.15 11.99
CA ALA A 59 -5.24 -13.38 10.98
C ALA A 59 -3.89 -13.72 11.62
N GLU A 60 -3.48 -12.98 12.66
CA GLU A 60 -2.26 -13.24 13.44
C GLU A 60 -2.27 -14.68 13.97
N ASP A 61 -3.32 -15.04 14.76
CA ASP A 61 -3.48 -16.38 15.33
C ASP A 61 -3.40 -17.48 14.27
N ALA A 62 -4.11 -17.30 13.16
CA ALA A 62 -4.14 -18.31 12.11
C ALA A 62 -2.77 -18.52 11.43
N PHE A 63 -2.02 -17.44 11.15
CA PHE A 63 -0.69 -17.58 10.56
C PHE A 63 0.35 -18.11 11.55
N GLU A 64 0.19 -17.85 12.86
CA GLU A 64 1.01 -18.46 13.90
C GLU A 64 0.75 -19.96 14.01
N GLU A 65 -0.51 -20.42 13.89
CA GLU A 65 -0.82 -21.87 13.83
C GLU A 65 -0.18 -22.53 12.61
N VAL A 66 -0.15 -21.86 11.45
CA VAL A 66 0.61 -22.38 10.29
C VAL A 66 2.07 -22.61 10.66
N LEU A 67 2.70 -21.68 11.39
CA LEU A 67 4.12 -21.79 11.75
C LEU A 67 4.41 -22.83 12.83
N LYS A 68 3.43 -23.19 13.66
CA LYS A 68 3.55 -24.30 14.60
C LYS A 68 3.58 -25.66 13.87
N ILE A 69 2.81 -25.77 12.77
CA ILE A 69 2.73 -27.00 11.96
C ILE A 69 3.89 -27.05 10.95
N GLU A 70 4.18 -25.91 10.31
CA GLU A 70 5.22 -25.75 9.28
C GLU A 70 6.21 -24.62 9.64
N PRO A 71 7.20 -24.86 10.51
CA PRO A 71 8.13 -23.81 10.97
C PRO A 71 8.95 -23.12 9.85
N ALA A 72 9.15 -23.83 8.72
CA ALA A 72 9.85 -23.31 7.53
C ALA A 72 8.92 -22.68 6.48
N ASN A 73 7.63 -22.49 6.79
CA ASN A 73 6.69 -21.82 5.88
C ASN A 73 7.16 -20.40 5.60
N LYS A 74 7.25 -20.03 4.32
CA LYS A 74 7.70 -18.69 3.90
C LYS A 74 6.56 -17.67 3.78
N ILE A 75 5.32 -18.14 3.69
CA ILE A 75 4.16 -17.28 3.39
C ILE A 75 3.57 -16.70 4.67
N ALA A 76 3.38 -17.52 5.70
CA ALA A 76 2.81 -17.05 6.97
C ALA A 76 3.61 -15.88 7.60
N PRO A 77 4.96 -15.91 7.70
CA PRO A 77 5.72 -14.78 8.23
C PRO A 77 5.61 -13.52 7.36
N GLN A 78 5.38 -13.63 6.05
CA GLN A 78 5.15 -12.47 5.18
C GLN A 78 3.85 -11.75 5.53
N TYR A 79 2.78 -12.50 5.78
CA TYR A 79 1.50 -11.93 6.22
C TYR A 79 1.61 -11.31 7.62
N LEU A 80 2.27 -12.00 8.57
CA LEU A 80 2.49 -11.50 9.92
C LEU A 80 3.30 -10.20 9.92
N ALA A 81 4.41 -10.16 9.18
CA ALA A 81 5.21 -8.95 9.02
C ALA A 81 4.43 -7.80 8.40
N THR A 82 3.65 -8.09 7.34
CA THR A 82 2.83 -7.09 6.65
C THR A 82 1.75 -6.54 7.58
N LEU A 83 1.09 -7.41 8.34
CA LEU A 83 0.03 -7.02 9.26
C LEU A 83 0.57 -6.15 10.40
N ALA A 84 1.66 -6.56 11.04
CA ALA A 84 2.33 -5.77 12.08
C ALA A 84 2.75 -4.39 11.55
N PHE A 85 3.32 -4.34 10.33
CA PHE A 85 3.70 -3.09 9.69
C PHE A 85 2.50 -2.18 9.38
N GLN A 86 1.39 -2.74 8.90
CA GLN A 86 0.15 -1.98 8.65
C GLN A 86 -0.44 -1.45 9.95
N ARG A 87 -0.42 -2.24 11.04
CA ARG A 87 -0.88 -1.80 12.37
C ARG A 87 0.01 -0.70 12.93
N ALA A 88 1.34 -0.80 12.75
CA ALA A 88 2.26 0.28 13.11
C ALA A 88 1.97 1.59 12.36
N ALA A 89 1.61 1.52 11.09
CA ALA A 89 1.27 2.70 10.28
C ALA A 89 -0.09 3.32 10.66
N ALA A 90 -1.02 2.52 11.16
CA ALA A 90 -2.38 2.96 11.51
C ALA A 90 -2.48 3.61 12.89
N THR A 91 -1.62 3.24 13.84
CA THR A 91 -1.67 3.77 15.19
C THR A 91 -1.01 5.15 15.31
N LYS A 92 -1.60 6.01 16.19
CA LYS A 92 -1.00 7.30 16.59
C LYS A 92 -0.22 7.19 17.90
N ASP A 93 -0.40 6.10 18.62
CA ASP A 93 0.33 5.82 19.85
C ASP A 93 1.76 5.40 19.51
N ALA A 94 2.74 6.11 20.07
CA ALA A 94 4.16 5.90 19.76
C ALA A 94 4.70 4.58 20.32
N GLU A 95 4.23 4.15 21.47
CA GLU A 95 4.67 2.93 22.12
C GLU A 95 4.13 1.71 21.36
N GLU A 96 2.84 1.72 21.04
CA GLU A 96 2.21 0.69 20.20
C GLU A 96 2.85 0.63 18.81
N LYS A 97 3.15 1.78 18.20
CA LYS A 97 3.85 1.84 16.92
C LYS A 97 5.21 1.14 16.98
N ASN A 98 6.02 1.46 17.98
CA ASN A 98 7.35 0.86 18.14
C ASN A 98 7.22 -0.66 18.37
N ARG A 99 6.33 -1.09 19.23
CA ARG A 99 6.04 -2.51 19.48
C ARG A 99 5.68 -3.26 18.20
N ARG A 100 4.84 -2.67 17.34
CA ARG A 100 4.47 -3.28 16.05
C ARG A 100 5.59 -3.25 15.02
N LEU A 101 6.45 -2.25 15.04
CA LEU A 101 7.67 -2.24 14.21
C LEU A 101 8.66 -3.33 14.63
N ASP A 102 8.86 -3.52 15.94
CA ASP A 102 9.70 -4.60 16.47
C ASP A 102 9.15 -5.98 16.10
N GLU A 103 7.84 -6.16 16.16
CA GLU A 103 7.17 -7.38 15.73
C GLU A 103 7.39 -7.64 14.22
N ALA A 104 7.18 -6.62 13.37
CA ALA A 104 7.44 -6.72 11.93
C ALA A 104 8.92 -7.05 11.66
N ARG A 105 9.85 -6.41 12.38
CA ARG A 105 11.29 -6.69 12.30
C ARG A 105 11.59 -8.16 12.58
N SER A 106 11.04 -8.70 13.66
CA SER A 106 11.23 -10.09 14.04
C SER A 106 10.78 -11.06 12.93
N TRP A 107 9.63 -10.81 12.32
CA TRP A 107 9.12 -11.62 11.23
C TRP A 107 9.98 -11.51 9.96
N TYR A 108 10.44 -10.29 9.60
CA TYR A 108 11.35 -10.14 8.45
C TYR A 108 12.72 -10.78 8.70
N GLN A 109 13.26 -10.72 9.92
CA GLN A 109 14.48 -11.44 10.29
C GLN A 109 14.30 -12.96 10.16
N LYS A 110 13.15 -13.50 10.59
CA LYS A 110 12.82 -14.91 10.36
C LYS A 110 12.78 -15.23 8.87
N LEU A 111 12.15 -14.36 8.04
CA LEU A 111 12.11 -14.54 6.60
C LEU A 111 13.51 -14.55 5.97
N THR A 112 14.41 -13.66 6.39
CA THR A 112 15.80 -13.65 5.88
C THR A 112 16.59 -14.88 6.28
N SER A 113 16.25 -15.53 7.39
CA SER A 113 16.87 -16.82 7.79
C SER A 113 16.35 -18.00 6.97
N ILE A 114 15.06 -17.99 6.60
CA ILE A 114 14.42 -19.03 5.78
C ILE A 114 14.76 -18.84 4.28
N ASP A 115 14.79 -17.58 3.83
CA ASP A 115 15.10 -17.18 2.45
C ASP A 115 16.12 -16.04 2.40
N PRO A 116 17.42 -16.32 2.52
CA PRO A 116 18.46 -15.30 2.47
C PRO A 116 18.52 -14.52 1.14
N ARG A 117 17.90 -15.04 0.06
CA ARG A 117 17.82 -14.38 -1.25
C ARG A 117 16.52 -13.59 -1.46
N GLY A 118 15.68 -13.46 -0.44
CA GLY A 118 14.48 -12.63 -0.46
C GLY A 118 14.81 -11.16 -0.30
N LYS A 119 15.11 -10.45 -1.40
CA LYS A 119 15.47 -9.01 -1.40
C LYS A 119 14.41 -8.12 -0.73
N GLU A 120 13.14 -8.50 -0.84
CA GLU A 120 12.01 -7.79 -0.24
C GLU A 120 12.11 -7.75 1.29
N SER A 121 12.51 -8.87 1.91
CA SER A 121 12.66 -8.96 3.37
C SER A 121 13.82 -8.09 3.87
N TRP A 122 14.96 -8.13 3.18
CA TRP A 122 16.10 -7.25 3.50
C TRP A 122 15.74 -5.78 3.34
N CYS A 123 15.05 -5.42 2.24
CA CYS A 123 14.59 -4.05 2.03
C CYS A 123 13.60 -3.62 3.12
N SER A 124 12.68 -4.49 3.54
CA SER A 124 11.70 -4.17 4.58
C SER A 124 12.35 -3.93 5.95
N LEU A 125 13.42 -4.67 6.29
CA LEU A 125 14.22 -4.37 7.47
C LEU A 125 14.82 -2.97 7.40
N GLY A 126 15.43 -2.59 6.28
CA GLY A 126 15.93 -1.23 6.09
C GLY A 126 14.84 -0.16 6.15
N VAL A 127 13.63 -0.45 5.67
CA VAL A 127 12.49 0.48 5.79
C VAL A 127 12.08 0.68 7.26
N ILE A 128 12.08 -0.39 8.07
CA ILE A 128 11.79 -0.29 9.51
C ILE A 128 12.87 0.57 10.20
N ASP A 129 14.15 0.32 9.91
CA ASP A 129 15.26 1.12 10.43
C ASP A 129 15.11 2.60 10.05
N TRP A 130 14.66 2.90 8.83
CA TRP A 130 14.34 4.26 8.40
C TRP A 130 13.22 4.90 9.20
N LEU A 131 12.14 4.18 9.51
CA LEU A 131 11.01 4.71 10.27
C LEU A 131 11.40 5.06 11.72
N GLU A 132 12.43 4.45 12.26
CA GLU A 132 12.96 4.75 13.59
C GLU A 132 14.05 5.82 13.56
N TRP A 133 14.87 5.87 12.50
CA TRP A 133 15.92 6.88 12.31
C TRP A 133 15.36 8.24 11.91
N ASN A 134 14.46 8.28 10.93
CA ASN A 134 13.95 9.53 10.35
C ASN A 134 13.40 10.54 11.38
N PRO A 135 12.64 10.17 12.41
CA PRO A 135 12.18 11.11 13.43
C PRO A 135 13.34 11.73 14.23
N LYS A 136 14.40 10.96 14.49
CA LYS A 136 15.55 11.41 15.30
C LYS A 136 16.33 12.52 14.58
N TYR A 137 16.67 12.30 13.31
CA TYR A 137 17.40 13.31 12.56
C TYR A 137 16.55 14.53 12.21
N THR A 138 15.25 14.35 11.92
CA THR A 138 14.35 15.47 11.63
C THR A 138 14.07 16.34 12.85
N ASP A 139 13.99 15.73 14.06
CA ASP A 139 13.91 16.49 15.31
C ASP A 139 15.20 17.28 15.55
N ALA A 140 16.36 16.69 15.29
CA ALA A 140 17.63 17.39 15.40
C ALA A 140 17.72 18.59 14.45
N LEU A 141 17.31 18.44 13.18
CA LEU A 141 17.23 19.57 12.25
C LEU A 141 16.31 20.68 12.76
N LYS A 142 15.15 20.31 13.27
CA LYS A 142 14.17 21.25 13.84
C LYS A 142 14.74 22.01 15.05
N ARG A 143 15.42 21.31 15.97
CA ARG A 143 16.09 21.95 17.13
C ARG A 143 17.22 22.89 16.70
N ALA A 144 17.91 22.57 15.61
CA ALA A 144 18.95 23.41 15.01
C ALA A 144 18.40 24.56 14.18
N GLY A 145 17.08 24.67 13.98
CA GLY A 145 16.47 25.67 13.10
C GLY A 145 16.81 25.47 11.62
N MET A 146 17.20 24.25 11.23
CA MET A 146 17.64 23.92 9.87
C MET A 146 16.55 23.25 9.05
N LYS A 147 16.67 23.41 7.72
CA LYS A 147 15.85 22.69 6.74
C LYS A 147 16.62 21.53 6.14
N PRO A 148 15.92 20.48 5.64
CA PRO A 148 16.57 19.31 5.01
C PRO A 148 17.32 19.57 3.71
N ASP A 149 17.29 20.78 3.17
CA ASP A 149 17.94 21.22 1.92
C ASP A 149 19.18 22.11 2.18
N GLU A 150 19.54 22.34 3.43
CA GLU A 150 20.75 23.09 3.75
C GLU A 150 22.02 22.31 3.43
N SER A 151 23.01 22.98 2.86
CA SER A 151 24.25 22.37 2.35
C SER A 151 25.36 22.31 3.41
N ARG A 152 25.04 21.97 4.64
CA ARG A 152 25.99 21.90 5.76
C ARG A 152 25.51 20.91 6.84
N PRO A 153 26.42 20.33 7.65
CA PRO A 153 25.98 19.54 8.81
C PRO A 153 25.35 20.45 9.88
N ILE A 154 24.68 19.83 10.86
CA ILE A 154 24.17 20.51 12.04
C ILE A 154 25.34 21.18 12.77
N PRO A 155 25.35 22.55 12.92
CA PRO A 155 26.52 23.25 13.46
C PRO A 155 26.66 23.08 14.96
N ASP A 156 25.56 22.94 15.71
CA ASP A 156 25.60 22.73 17.15
C ASP A 156 25.94 21.27 17.47
N GLU A 157 27.13 21.04 18.03
CA GLU A 157 27.61 19.71 18.38
C GLU A 157 26.69 19.00 19.36
N LYS A 158 26.09 19.69 20.33
CA LYS A 158 25.19 19.07 21.32
C LYS A 158 23.91 18.52 20.65
N ILE A 159 23.42 19.25 19.68
CA ILE A 159 22.26 18.80 18.88
C ILE A 159 22.66 17.65 17.96
N ARG A 160 23.84 17.71 17.35
CA ARG A 160 24.35 16.72 16.39
C ARG A 160 24.69 15.37 17.02
N VAL A 161 25.27 15.40 18.23
CA VAL A 161 25.72 14.18 18.94
C VAL A 161 24.56 13.30 19.41
N ASP A 162 23.41 13.88 19.75
CA ASP A 162 22.24 13.14 20.23
C ASP A 162 21.70 12.14 19.19
N PRO A 163 21.30 12.53 17.97
CA PRO A 163 20.90 11.57 16.94
C PRO A 163 22.05 10.67 16.47
N ARG A 164 23.31 11.18 16.51
CA ARG A 164 24.48 10.38 16.15
C ARG A 164 24.66 9.18 17.10
N ASN A 165 24.59 9.38 18.40
CA ASN A 165 24.80 8.31 19.36
C ASN A 165 23.60 7.36 19.49
N SER A 166 22.38 7.89 19.44
CA SER A 166 21.14 7.11 19.63
C SER A 166 20.52 6.58 18.34
N GLY A 167 20.90 7.12 17.19
CA GLY A 167 20.25 6.85 15.91
C GLY A 167 21.16 6.38 14.78
N ARG A 168 22.45 6.78 14.77
CA ARG A 168 23.37 6.37 13.69
C ARG A 168 23.52 4.85 13.57
N PRO A 169 23.54 4.06 14.65
CA PRO A 169 23.49 2.60 14.52
C PRO A 169 22.29 2.09 13.72
N LEU A 170 21.10 2.67 13.91
CA LEU A 170 19.92 2.34 13.12
C LEU A 170 20.08 2.70 11.63
N ALA A 171 20.72 3.84 11.35
CA ALA A 171 21.02 4.24 9.98
C ALA A 171 22.02 3.30 9.32
N ASP A 172 23.06 2.89 10.03
CA ASP A 172 24.08 1.96 9.54
C ASP A 172 23.51 0.56 9.33
N ASP A 173 22.66 0.06 10.24
CA ASP A 173 21.93 -1.21 10.09
C ASP A 173 20.97 -1.16 8.90
N GLY A 174 20.23 -0.05 8.75
CA GLY A 174 19.33 0.17 7.60
C GLY A 174 20.10 0.14 6.28
N ILE A 175 21.24 0.82 6.18
CA ILE A 175 22.13 0.80 5.02
C ILE A 175 22.63 -0.62 4.74
N ALA A 176 23.07 -1.35 5.78
CA ALA A 176 23.56 -2.72 5.64
C ALA A 176 22.46 -3.68 5.14
N ASN A 177 21.23 -3.55 5.65
CA ASN A 177 20.09 -4.35 5.21
C ASN A 177 19.70 -4.04 3.75
N LEU A 178 19.68 -2.75 3.38
CA LEU A 178 19.43 -2.34 1.99
C LEU A 178 20.54 -2.80 1.04
N GLN A 179 21.79 -2.79 1.48
CA GLN A 179 22.92 -3.31 0.69
C GLN A 179 22.73 -4.80 0.37
N LYS A 180 22.31 -5.62 1.36
CA LYS A 180 21.99 -7.03 1.11
C LYS A 180 20.87 -7.21 0.07
N ALA A 181 19.85 -6.35 0.09
CA ALA A 181 18.81 -6.35 -0.95
C ALA A 181 19.39 -6.00 -2.33
N LEU A 182 20.33 -5.05 -2.40
CA LEU A 182 20.98 -4.62 -3.64
C LEU A 182 22.04 -5.62 -4.14
N ASP A 183 22.67 -6.39 -3.26
CA ASP A 183 23.56 -7.50 -3.64
C ASP A 183 22.80 -8.61 -4.37
N ILE A 184 21.49 -8.77 -4.04
CA ILE A 184 20.59 -9.73 -4.70
C ILE A 184 20.03 -9.13 -6.01
N ASP A 185 19.61 -7.88 -5.98
CA ASP A 185 19.07 -7.14 -7.14
C ASP A 185 19.63 -5.70 -7.18
N PRO A 186 20.70 -5.44 -7.92
CA PRO A 186 21.33 -4.11 -8.00
C PRO A 186 20.42 -3.02 -8.58
N ALA A 187 19.31 -3.40 -9.24
CA ALA A 187 18.32 -2.49 -9.81
C ALA A 187 17.05 -2.36 -8.94
N TYR A 188 17.06 -2.85 -7.70
CA TYR A 188 15.88 -2.78 -6.83
C TYR A 188 15.60 -1.34 -6.41
N ALA A 189 14.73 -0.68 -7.16
CA ALA A 189 14.45 0.76 -7.07
C ALA A 189 14.06 1.24 -5.67
N GLN A 190 13.35 0.40 -4.89
CA GLN A 190 12.95 0.74 -3.52
C GLN A 190 14.18 0.83 -2.60
N ALA A 191 15.05 -0.17 -2.64
CA ALA A 191 16.27 -0.18 -1.83
C ALA A 191 17.18 0.98 -2.20
N LEU A 192 17.40 1.26 -3.51
CA LEU A 192 18.17 2.40 -3.99
C LEU A 192 17.61 3.75 -3.48
N GLY A 193 16.27 3.88 -3.43
CA GLY A 193 15.60 5.06 -2.91
C GLY A 193 15.88 5.28 -1.42
N TYR A 194 15.80 4.23 -0.61
CA TYR A 194 16.10 4.31 0.83
C TYR A 194 17.59 4.50 1.11
N MET A 195 18.51 3.92 0.31
CA MET A 195 19.95 4.21 0.40
C MET A 195 20.23 5.71 0.28
N ASN A 196 19.63 6.37 -0.73
CA ASN A 196 19.74 7.83 -0.86
C ASN A 196 19.23 8.56 0.39
N LEU A 197 18.08 8.15 0.94
CA LEU A 197 17.49 8.81 2.12
C LEU A 197 18.38 8.65 3.35
N PHE A 198 18.91 7.46 3.62
CA PHE A 198 19.80 7.21 4.76
C PHE A 198 21.11 7.99 4.66
N VAL A 199 21.81 7.88 3.54
CA VAL A 199 23.11 8.53 3.36
C VAL A 199 22.95 10.06 3.43
N ARG A 200 21.92 10.61 2.78
CA ARG A 200 21.63 12.03 2.85
C ARG A 200 21.29 12.53 4.24
N SER A 201 20.50 11.77 5.02
CA SER A 201 20.13 12.15 6.37
C SER A 201 21.31 11.99 7.35
N ARG A 202 22.16 10.99 7.14
CA ARG A 202 23.37 10.76 7.90
C ARG A 202 24.35 11.94 7.80
N ALA A 203 24.46 12.53 6.61
CA ALA A 203 25.32 13.70 6.36
C ALA A 203 25.10 14.84 7.38
N TYR A 204 23.84 15.09 7.77
CA TYR A 204 23.55 16.16 8.75
C TYR A 204 24.14 15.90 10.14
N THR A 205 24.54 14.67 10.44
CA THR A 205 25.16 14.27 11.70
C THR A 205 26.69 14.13 11.62
N ASP A 206 27.30 14.46 10.48
CA ASP A 206 28.76 14.44 10.28
C ASP A 206 29.43 15.57 11.01
N ASP A 207 30.70 15.38 11.41
CA ASP A 207 31.45 16.35 12.20
C ASP A 207 32.03 17.47 11.34
N THR A 208 32.35 17.16 10.08
CA THR A 208 33.04 18.10 9.18
C THR A 208 32.21 18.37 7.93
N SER A 209 32.47 19.52 7.32
CA SER A 209 31.88 19.86 6.00
C SER A 209 32.37 18.93 4.90
N GLU A 210 33.55 18.35 5.02
CA GLU A 210 34.12 17.42 4.05
C GLU A 210 33.39 16.08 4.08
N GLU A 211 33.15 15.52 5.26
CA GLU A 211 32.34 14.31 5.43
C GLU A 211 30.92 14.52 4.91
N PHE A 212 30.30 15.65 5.29
CA PHE A 212 28.97 16.04 4.78
C PHE A 212 28.92 16.04 3.26
N GLN A 213 29.89 16.71 2.59
CA GLN A 213 29.92 16.76 1.12
C GLN A 213 30.11 15.38 0.50
N LYS A 214 30.95 14.52 1.09
CA LYS A 214 31.14 13.13 0.66
C LYS A 214 29.81 12.35 0.72
N ASP A 215 29.11 12.40 1.83
CA ASP A 215 27.82 11.71 2.02
C ASP A 215 26.75 12.27 1.06
N ILE A 216 26.71 13.59 0.83
CA ILE A 216 25.80 14.20 -0.15
C ILE A 216 26.09 13.74 -1.59
N MET A 217 27.37 13.63 -1.96
CA MET A 217 27.74 13.10 -3.28
C MET A 217 27.31 11.63 -3.42
N GLU A 218 27.57 10.79 -2.41
CA GLU A 218 27.14 9.40 -2.38
C GLU A 218 25.61 9.28 -2.47
N ALA A 219 24.87 10.09 -1.70
CA ALA A 219 23.41 10.13 -1.74
C ALA A 219 22.88 10.50 -3.14
N ASN A 220 23.54 11.46 -3.82
CA ASN A 220 23.19 11.84 -5.20
C ASN A 220 23.40 10.68 -6.18
N ASP A 221 24.46 9.89 -6.02
CA ASP A 221 24.70 8.70 -6.83
C ASP A 221 23.62 7.64 -6.62
N TRP A 222 23.20 7.40 -5.38
CA TRP A 222 22.09 6.52 -5.06
C TRP A 222 20.76 7.01 -5.66
N ALA A 223 20.50 8.32 -5.61
CA ALA A 223 19.31 8.92 -6.23
C ALA A 223 19.32 8.73 -7.77
N ALA A 224 20.47 8.91 -8.41
CA ALA A 224 20.62 8.70 -9.85
C ALA A 224 20.40 7.23 -10.24
N LYS A 225 20.94 6.28 -9.45
CA LYS A 225 20.69 4.83 -9.63
C LYS A 225 19.20 4.52 -9.45
N ALA A 226 18.55 5.04 -8.40
CA ALA A 226 17.12 4.84 -8.16
C ALA A 226 16.24 5.37 -9.29
N SER A 227 16.60 6.52 -9.85
CA SER A 227 15.89 7.11 -11.00
C SER A 227 15.99 6.23 -12.25
N LYS A 228 17.14 5.62 -12.50
CA LYS A 228 17.35 4.69 -13.63
C LYS A 228 16.66 3.34 -13.41
N ALA A 229 16.64 2.84 -12.17
CA ALA A 229 16.06 1.56 -11.81
C ALA A 229 14.53 1.58 -11.72
N ARG A 230 13.91 2.74 -11.50
CA ARG A 230 12.45 2.85 -11.56
C ARG A 230 12.01 2.53 -12.98
N PRO A 231 11.27 1.42 -13.18
CA PRO A 231 10.66 1.22 -14.47
C PRO A 231 9.80 2.44 -14.75
N PHE A 232 9.99 3.04 -15.89
CA PHE A 232 9.10 4.10 -16.36
C PHE A 232 7.68 3.56 -16.24
N PRO A 233 6.73 4.23 -15.59
CA PRO A 233 5.39 3.69 -15.50
C PRO A 233 4.90 3.50 -16.93
N SER A 234 4.82 2.23 -17.36
CA SER A 234 4.29 1.91 -18.69
C SER A 234 2.83 2.37 -18.78
N ARG A 235 2.19 2.53 -17.61
CA ARG A 235 0.78 2.89 -17.47
C ARG A 235 0.56 3.74 -16.21
N ILE A 236 -0.21 4.84 -16.35
CA ILE A 236 -0.64 5.71 -15.25
C ILE A 236 -2.16 5.69 -15.12
N ARG A 237 -2.68 5.98 -13.92
CA ARG A 237 -4.12 6.18 -13.72
C ARG A 237 -4.41 7.69 -13.70
N VAL A 238 -5.36 8.12 -14.53
CA VAL A 238 -5.80 9.52 -14.65
C VAL A 238 -7.31 9.59 -14.39
N GLY A 239 -7.75 10.61 -13.65
CA GLY A 239 -9.18 10.83 -13.42
C GLY A 239 -9.94 11.12 -14.72
N GLY A 240 -11.17 10.61 -14.86
CA GLY A 240 -11.97 10.73 -16.08
C GLY A 240 -12.18 12.18 -16.53
N ASN A 241 -12.30 13.12 -15.62
CA ASN A 241 -12.44 14.56 -15.96
C ASN A 241 -11.19 15.16 -16.59
N VAL A 242 -10.00 14.74 -16.14
CA VAL A 242 -8.70 15.19 -16.68
C VAL A 242 -8.50 14.60 -18.08
N GLU A 243 -8.81 13.32 -18.24
CA GLU A 243 -8.64 12.63 -19.53
C GLU A 243 -9.68 13.10 -20.57
N ALA A 244 -10.89 13.48 -20.13
CA ALA A 244 -11.89 14.08 -21.01
C ALA A 244 -11.41 15.37 -21.68
N ALA A 245 -10.54 16.15 -21.01
CA ALA A 245 -9.91 17.36 -21.57
C ALA A 245 -8.89 17.04 -22.68
N ASN A 246 -8.38 15.82 -22.73
CA ASN A 246 -7.41 15.36 -23.73
C ASN A 246 -8.09 14.70 -24.94
N LEU A 247 -9.41 14.62 -24.99
CA LEU A 247 -10.16 13.97 -26.07
C LEU A 247 -10.08 14.78 -27.37
N ILE A 248 -9.46 14.22 -28.42
CA ILE A 248 -9.31 14.84 -29.75
C ILE A 248 -10.49 14.49 -30.64
N LYS A 249 -10.85 13.20 -30.66
CA LYS A 249 -11.94 12.70 -31.51
C LYS A 249 -12.95 11.94 -30.67
N LYS A 250 -14.20 12.41 -30.66
CA LYS A 250 -15.33 11.75 -30.00
C LYS A 250 -16.27 11.19 -31.06
N VAL A 251 -16.58 9.91 -30.96
CA VAL A 251 -17.63 9.26 -31.76
C VAL A 251 -18.86 9.11 -30.88
N ALA A 252 -20.02 9.63 -31.36
CA ALA A 252 -21.26 9.49 -30.63
C ALA A 252 -21.80 8.04 -30.74
N PRO A 253 -22.33 7.46 -29.65
CA PRO A 253 -22.89 6.13 -29.69
C PRO A 253 -24.16 6.11 -30.54
N LYS A 254 -24.33 5.04 -31.32
CA LYS A 254 -25.55 4.81 -32.10
C LYS A 254 -26.63 4.26 -31.17
N TYR A 255 -27.71 5.03 -30.94
CA TYR A 255 -28.78 4.57 -30.04
C TYR A 255 -29.41 3.28 -30.57
N PRO A 256 -29.39 2.15 -29.83
CA PRO A 256 -30.01 0.90 -30.30
C PRO A 256 -31.51 1.05 -30.51
N LYS A 257 -32.02 0.58 -31.63
CA LYS A 257 -33.42 0.76 -32.00
C LYS A 257 -34.39 0.18 -30.97
N GLU A 258 -34.07 -0.98 -30.42
CA GLU A 258 -34.89 -1.67 -29.41
C GLU A 258 -34.88 -0.95 -28.08
N ALA A 259 -33.70 -0.48 -27.63
CA ALA A 259 -33.58 0.35 -26.43
C ALA A 259 -34.35 1.66 -26.57
N LYS A 260 -34.30 2.28 -27.74
CA LYS A 260 -35.08 3.51 -28.04
C LYS A 260 -36.57 3.29 -27.98
N LYS A 261 -37.09 2.18 -28.57
CA LYS A 261 -38.51 1.81 -28.50
C LYS A 261 -38.98 1.49 -27.08
N ALA A 262 -38.11 0.86 -26.28
CA ALA A 262 -38.37 0.49 -24.88
C ALA A 262 -38.21 1.67 -23.92
N GLY A 263 -37.76 2.86 -24.37
CA GLY A 263 -37.55 4.03 -23.53
C GLY A 263 -36.35 3.90 -22.57
N ILE A 264 -35.43 2.95 -22.83
CA ILE A 264 -34.26 2.68 -21.96
C ILE A 264 -33.25 3.82 -22.14
N GLN A 265 -32.96 4.52 -21.06
CA GLN A 265 -31.98 5.61 -20.95
C GLN A 265 -31.00 5.34 -19.82
N GLY A 266 -29.86 6.00 -19.82
CA GLY A 266 -28.89 5.88 -18.72
C GLY A 266 -27.47 6.13 -19.14
N THR A 267 -26.55 5.89 -18.18
CA THR A 267 -25.11 6.03 -18.34
C THR A 267 -24.48 4.64 -18.39
N VAL A 268 -23.66 4.39 -19.40
CA VAL A 268 -22.77 3.23 -19.46
C VAL A 268 -21.37 3.67 -19.06
N ARG A 269 -20.81 3.03 -18.07
CA ARG A 269 -19.48 3.34 -17.51
C ARG A 269 -18.49 2.27 -17.87
N PHE A 270 -17.36 2.68 -18.42
CA PHE A 270 -16.24 1.80 -18.77
C PHE A 270 -14.97 2.22 -18.06
N GLN A 271 -14.17 1.24 -17.65
CA GLN A 271 -12.75 1.42 -17.43
C GLN A 271 -12.03 1.18 -18.76
N VAL A 272 -11.22 2.12 -19.19
CA VAL A 272 -10.51 2.04 -20.49
C VAL A 272 -9.02 2.16 -20.31
N ILE A 273 -8.28 1.57 -21.26
CA ILE A 273 -6.84 1.78 -21.43
C ILE A 273 -6.63 2.54 -22.73
N ILE A 274 -6.03 3.71 -22.63
CA ILE A 274 -5.61 4.53 -23.76
C ILE A 274 -4.13 4.29 -23.99
N GLY A 275 -3.76 3.96 -25.20
CA GLY A 275 -2.39 3.67 -25.61
C GLY A 275 -1.48 4.91 -25.63
N LYS A 276 -0.19 4.69 -25.78
CA LYS A 276 0.84 5.74 -25.91
C LYS A 276 0.62 6.64 -27.13
N ASP A 277 -0.12 6.15 -28.11
CA ASP A 277 -0.53 6.83 -29.34
C ASP A 277 -1.87 7.59 -29.22
N GLY A 278 -2.52 7.50 -28.04
CA GLY A 278 -3.80 8.13 -27.76
C GLY A 278 -5.03 7.33 -28.22
N HIS A 279 -4.87 6.13 -28.80
CA HIS A 279 -6.00 5.28 -29.19
C HIS A 279 -6.48 4.42 -28.01
N VAL A 280 -7.78 4.15 -27.96
CA VAL A 280 -8.37 3.24 -26.97
C VAL A 280 -7.97 1.80 -27.32
N GLN A 281 -7.25 1.13 -26.44
CA GLN A 281 -6.75 -0.24 -26.62
C GLN A 281 -7.63 -1.28 -25.95
N SER A 282 -8.28 -0.92 -24.82
CA SER A 282 -9.11 -1.84 -24.05
C SER A 282 -10.28 -1.08 -23.44
N VAL A 283 -11.47 -1.73 -23.48
CA VAL A 283 -12.72 -1.21 -22.90
C VAL A 283 -13.32 -2.30 -22.04
N GLN A 284 -13.45 -2.05 -20.73
CA GLN A 284 -14.03 -2.97 -19.76
C GLN A 284 -15.26 -2.33 -19.13
N LEU A 285 -16.40 -3.03 -19.20
CA LEU A 285 -17.65 -2.58 -18.58
C LEU A 285 -17.51 -2.53 -17.05
N VAL A 286 -17.89 -1.40 -16.47
CA VAL A 286 -18.03 -1.21 -15.02
C VAL A 286 -19.49 -1.26 -14.59
N SER A 287 -20.36 -0.52 -15.32
CA SER A 287 -21.81 -0.51 -15.07
C SER A 287 -22.55 0.06 -16.27
N GLY A 288 -23.84 -0.29 -16.41
CA GLY A 288 -24.72 0.22 -17.46
C GLY A 288 -25.80 -0.79 -17.81
N ASP A 289 -26.87 -0.32 -18.50
CA ASP A 289 -27.94 -1.18 -19.01
C ASP A 289 -27.40 -2.05 -20.16
N PRO A 290 -27.60 -3.38 -20.13
CA PRO A 290 -27.10 -4.30 -21.16
C PRO A 290 -27.51 -3.92 -22.58
N ALA A 291 -28.72 -3.35 -22.78
CA ALA A 291 -29.20 -2.92 -24.07
C ALA A 291 -28.44 -1.72 -24.69
N LEU A 292 -27.62 -1.01 -23.89
CA LEU A 292 -26.87 0.15 -24.31
C LEU A 292 -25.35 -0.13 -24.40
N VAL A 293 -24.88 -1.23 -23.79
CA VAL A 293 -23.44 -1.51 -23.63
C VAL A 293 -22.72 -1.64 -24.96
N GLU A 294 -23.23 -2.45 -25.89
CA GLU A 294 -22.58 -2.70 -27.19
C GLU A 294 -22.37 -1.39 -27.96
N ALA A 295 -23.45 -0.60 -28.10
CA ALA A 295 -23.39 0.67 -28.81
C ALA A 295 -22.48 1.71 -28.17
N ALA A 296 -22.38 1.70 -26.83
CA ALA A 296 -21.45 2.54 -26.09
C ALA A 296 -19.99 2.10 -26.28
N GLN A 297 -19.73 0.80 -26.24
CA GLN A 297 -18.40 0.20 -26.42
C GLN A 297 -17.88 0.47 -27.84
N ASP A 298 -18.68 0.25 -28.87
CA ASP A 298 -18.33 0.53 -30.26
C ASP A 298 -17.96 1.99 -30.50
N ALA A 299 -18.66 2.90 -29.83
CA ALA A 299 -18.33 4.31 -29.91
C ALA A 299 -17.01 4.64 -29.21
N VAL A 300 -16.80 4.15 -27.98
CA VAL A 300 -15.59 4.44 -27.17
C VAL A 300 -14.33 3.87 -27.80
N GLN A 301 -14.39 2.71 -28.43
CA GLN A 301 -13.26 2.11 -29.15
C GLN A 301 -12.72 2.99 -30.29
N GLN A 302 -13.53 3.88 -30.83
CA GLN A 302 -13.16 4.80 -31.91
C GLN A 302 -12.71 6.17 -31.41
N TRP A 303 -12.69 6.41 -30.09
CA TRP A 303 -12.26 7.68 -29.53
C TRP A 303 -10.73 7.78 -29.62
N VAL A 304 -10.26 9.02 -29.81
CA VAL A 304 -8.83 9.32 -29.88
C VAL A 304 -8.51 10.47 -28.93
N TYR A 305 -7.48 10.29 -28.16
CA TYR A 305 -6.99 11.23 -27.17
C TYR A 305 -5.62 11.80 -27.56
N LYS A 306 -5.26 12.93 -27.00
CA LYS A 306 -3.89 13.42 -27.06
C LYS A 306 -3.00 12.45 -26.28
N PRO A 307 -1.86 12.00 -26.86
CA PRO A 307 -0.91 11.17 -26.12
C PRO A 307 -0.51 11.80 -24.79
N THR A 308 -0.69 11.06 -23.72
CA THR A 308 -0.32 11.52 -22.38
C THR A 308 1.13 11.21 -22.13
N THR A 309 1.87 12.20 -21.65
CA THR A 309 3.30 12.05 -21.34
C THR A 309 3.55 12.12 -19.85
N PHE A 310 4.46 11.29 -19.36
CA PHE A 310 5.03 11.35 -18.02
C PHE A 310 6.54 11.53 -18.14
N ASN A 311 7.11 12.62 -17.59
CA ASN A 311 8.51 13.01 -17.79
C ASN A 311 8.93 13.02 -19.28
N ALA A 312 8.10 13.65 -20.12
CA ALA A 312 8.29 13.76 -21.57
C ALA A 312 8.26 12.45 -22.37
N GLN A 313 7.91 11.32 -21.76
CA GLN A 313 7.75 10.04 -22.46
C GLN A 313 6.28 9.63 -22.54
N PRO A 314 5.78 9.15 -23.69
CA PRO A 314 4.42 8.67 -23.82
C PRO A 314 4.15 7.44 -22.92
N VAL A 315 3.03 7.48 -22.19
CA VAL A 315 2.60 6.40 -21.30
C VAL A 315 1.18 5.97 -21.61
N GLU A 316 0.84 4.73 -21.28
CA GLU A 316 -0.56 4.28 -21.30
C GLU A 316 -1.34 4.90 -20.14
N VAL A 317 -2.62 5.17 -20.36
CA VAL A 317 -3.52 5.74 -19.36
C VAL A 317 -4.65 4.78 -19.04
N VAL A 318 -4.90 4.54 -17.76
CA VAL A 318 -6.12 3.90 -17.27
C VAL A 318 -7.04 4.99 -16.75
N THR A 319 -8.25 5.07 -17.31
CA THR A 319 -9.23 6.05 -16.88
C THR A 319 -10.66 5.46 -16.89
N VAL A 320 -11.62 6.22 -16.40
CA VAL A 320 -13.04 5.87 -16.42
C VAL A 320 -13.77 6.81 -17.38
N ILE A 321 -14.61 6.24 -18.25
CA ILE A 321 -15.39 6.98 -19.24
C ILE A 321 -16.87 6.69 -19.03
N ASP A 322 -17.68 7.75 -19.04
CA ASP A 322 -19.13 7.70 -18.97
C ASP A 322 -19.74 8.06 -20.34
N VAL A 323 -20.57 7.16 -20.85
CA VAL A 323 -21.34 7.35 -22.10
C VAL A 323 -22.83 7.47 -21.76
N ASN A 324 -23.40 8.64 -22.03
CA ASN A 324 -24.79 8.95 -21.69
C ASN A 324 -25.73 8.74 -22.88
N PHE A 325 -26.83 8.04 -22.64
CA PHE A 325 -27.92 7.87 -23.56
C PHE A 325 -29.18 8.60 -23.04
N THR A 326 -29.62 9.60 -23.76
CA THR A 326 -30.83 10.38 -23.43
C THR A 326 -31.76 10.40 -24.61
N LEU A 327 -33.02 10.17 -24.37
CA LEU A 327 -34.09 10.38 -25.38
C LEU A 327 -34.46 11.86 -25.34
N ARG A 328 -34.40 12.51 -26.49
CA ARG A 328 -34.97 13.87 -26.62
C ARG A 328 -36.47 13.74 -26.55
N PRO A 329 -37.20 14.62 -25.83
CA PRO A 329 -38.64 14.65 -25.78
C PRO A 329 -39.26 14.88 -27.14
#